data_c6984526f273eac79dc6c5b44c7c9f0d
#
_entry.id   c6984526f273eac79dc6c5b44c7c9f0d
#
_cell.length_a   1.000
_cell.length_b   1.000
_cell.length_c   1.000
_cell.angle_alpha   90.00
_cell.angle_beta   90.00
_cell.angle_gamma   90.00
#
_symmetry.space_group_name_H-M   'P 1'
#
loop_
_entity.id
_entity.type
_entity.pdbx_description
1 polymer ?
#
loop_
_entity_poly.entity_id
_entity_poly.type
_entity_poly.pdbx_seq_one_letter_code
_entity_poly.pdbx_strand_id
1 'polypeptide(L)'
;RFNYSNDIQLAESLKKLTKGLNLSFTLNTFGYGYDHDPKIMNKLANIRDGSFFLVEDYKKVSEYFVSVLGGCVSVISKKVDLYVQLLNKKCKMVKIFGEENLYSYELKPNFFKTSMLQFICGKEYTFVLEIKIDEKEVKIGEDLLNIDFSYEDITNNDKVVKINNKYQYELTDVQISKANDEYIRRQVYYVLSEALKLREQNKNEN
;
A
#
# COMPACT_ATOMS: atom_id res chain seq x y z
N ARG A 1 -10.60 11.67 -29.14
CA ARG A 1 -11.29 10.71 -28.22
C ARG A 1 -10.30 9.59 -27.93
N PHE A 2 -9.79 9.58 -26.74
CA PHE A 2 -8.96 8.45 -26.27
C PHE A 2 -9.86 7.20 -26.15
N ASN A 3 -9.38 6.10 -26.70
CA ASN A 3 -10.14 4.85 -26.75
C ASN A 3 -9.91 4.11 -25.42
N TYR A 4 -10.92 4.05 -24.56
CA TYR A 4 -10.86 3.55 -23.18
C TYR A 4 -10.42 2.09 -23.03
N SER A 5 -10.42 1.30 -24.10
CA SER A 5 -9.91 -0.08 -24.10
C SER A 5 -8.38 -0.18 -23.93
N ASN A 6 -7.64 0.92 -24.10
CA ASN A 6 -6.17 0.96 -23.98
C ASN A 6 -5.66 1.39 -22.59
N ASP A 7 -6.53 1.70 -21.65
CA ASP A 7 -6.15 2.37 -20.40
C ASP A 7 -5.47 1.46 -19.41
N ILE A 8 -5.90 0.18 -19.38
CA ILE A 8 -5.21 -0.87 -18.59
C ILE A 8 -3.83 -1.12 -19.20
N GLN A 9 -3.74 -1.16 -20.53
CA GLN A 9 -2.47 -1.34 -21.26
C GLN A 9 -1.52 -0.15 -21.04
N LEU A 10 -2.04 1.07 -20.94
CA LEU A 10 -1.25 2.26 -20.63
C LEU A 10 -0.64 2.17 -19.22
N ALA A 11 -1.45 1.83 -18.23
CA ALA A 11 -0.98 1.67 -16.85
C ALA A 11 0.08 0.54 -16.72
N GLU A 12 -0.15 -0.59 -17.40
CA GLU A 12 0.82 -1.69 -17.46
C GLU A 12 2.11 -1.32 -18.19
N SER A 13 2.00 -0.58 -19.29
CA SER A 13 3.15 -0.09 -20.06
C SER A 13 3.98 0.90 -19.26
N LEU A 14 3.34 1.84 -18.56
CA LEU A 14 4.01 2.75 -17.64
C LEU A 14 4.68 1.98 -16.48
N LYS A 15 3.99 0.99 -15.91
CA LYS A 15 4.57 0.14 -14.86
C LYS A 15 5.80 -0.61 -15.35
N LYS A 16 5.80 -1.12 -16.59
CA LYS A 16 6.96 -1.77 -17.22
C LYS A 16 8.10 -0.80 -17.48
N LEU A 17 7.81 0.35 -18.06
CA LEU A 17 8.79 1.40 -18.35
C LEU A 17 9.45 1.90 -17.06
N THR A 18 8.67 2.14 -16.04
CA THR A 18 9.17 2.66 -14.75
C THR A 18 9.91 1.62 -13.92
N LYS A 19 9.64 0.32 -14.10
CA LYS A 19 10.44 -0.76 -13.46
C LYS A 19 11.89 -0.79 -13.94
N GLY A 20 12.14 -0.40 -15.20
CA GLY A 20 13.49 -0.33 -15.77
C GLY A 20 14.27 0.93 -15.39
N LEU A 21 13.62 1.95 -14.86
CA LEU A 21 14.26 3.19 -14.44
C LEU A 21 14.73 3.07 -12.98
N ASN A 22 16.02 3.18 -12.78
CA ASN A 22 16.65 3.20 -11.45
C ASN A 22 16.40 4.54 -10.72
N LEU A 23 15.28 5.21 -11.04
CA LEU A 23 14.90 6.51 -10.53
C LEU A 23 13.79 6.38 -9.48
N SER A 24 14.00 6.98 -8.34
CA SER A 24 12.95 7.17 -7.33
C SER A 24 12.19 8.45 -7.65
N PHE A 25 10.91 8.32 -8.03
CA PHE A 25 10.01 9.45 -8.25
C PHE A 25 8.57 9.06 -7.93
N THR A 26 7.75 10.02 -7.55
CA THR A 26 6.31 9.88 -7.41
C THR A 26 5.59 10.43 -8.64
N LEU A 27 4.46 9.84 -8.99
CA LEU A 27 3.63 10.27 -10.10
C LEU A 27 2.29 10.79 -9.55
N ASN A 28 2.15 12.11 -9.51
CA ASN A 28 0.88 12.73 -9.15
C ASN A 28 0.08 13.08 -10.41
N THR A 29 -1.23 12.85 -10.37
CA THR A 29 -2.12 13.14 -11.51
C THR A 29 -3.15 14.18 -11.10
N PHE A 30 -3.51 15.05 -12.05
CA PHE A 30 -4.49 16.13 -11.86
C PHE A 30 -5.56 16.01 -12.94
N GLY A 31 -6.82 15.83 -12.51
CA GLY A 31 -7.97 15.85 -13.40
C GLY A 31 -8.67 17.20 -13.33
N TYR A 32 -8.78 17.88 -14.47
CA TYR A 32 -9.45 19.18 -14.60
C TYR A 32 -10.87 18.99 -15.11
N GLY A 33 -11.85 19.57 -14.42
CA GLY A 33 -13.25 19.45 -14.80
C GLY A 33 -13.76 18.01 -14.74
N TYR A 34 -14.71 17.67 -15.62
CA TYR A 34 -15.38 16.36 -15.61
C TYR A 34 -15.06 15.48 -16.82
N ASP A 35 -14.19 15.93 -17.73
CA ASP A 35 -13.90 15.25 -19.00
C ASP A 35 -12.79 14.20 -18.92
N HIS A 36 -12.40 13.77 -17.70
CA HIS A 36 -11.40 12.74 -17.46
C HIS A 36 -11.98 11.53 -16.73
N ASP A 37 -11.31 10.39 -16.83
CA ASP A 37 -11.66 9.21 -16.06
C ASP A 37 -10.88 9.18 -14.73
N PRO A 38 -11.56 9.40 -13.58
CA PRO A 38 -10.91 9.41 -12.27
C PRO A 38 -10.24 8.07 -11.92
N LYS A 39 -10.76 6.95 -12.44
CA LYS A 39 -10.21 5.62 -12.17
C LYS A 39 -8.84 5.45 -12.80
N ILE A 40 -8.70 5.92 -14.04
CA ILE A 40 -7.43 5.87 -14.76
C ILE A 40 -6.41 6.78 -14.09
N MET A 41 -6.81 8.00 -13.77
CA MET A 41 -5.93 8.98 -13.13
C MET A 41 -5.43 8.45 -11.78
N ASN A 42 -6.31 7.84 -10.98
CA ASN A 42 -5.93 7.21 -9.72
C ASN A 42 -5.01 6.00 -9.92
N LYS A 43 -5.30 5.12 -10.89
CA LYS A 43 -4.42 3.99 -11.22
C LYS A 43 -3.02 4.45 -11.63
N LEU A 44 -2.92 5.50 -12.43
CA LEU A 44 -1.63 6.06 -12.86
C LEU A 44 -0.85 6.61 -11.67
N ALA A 45 -1.50 7.38 -10.79
CA ALA A 45 -0.88 7.92 -9.59
C ALA A 45 -0.33 6.80 -8.68
N ASN A 46 -1.12 5.75 -8.46
CA ASN A 46 -0.75 4.62 -7.60
C ASN A 46 0.44 3.78 -8.13
N ILE A 47 0.79 3.90 -9.43
CA ILE A 47 1.97 3.19 -9.97
C ILE A 47 3.27 3.62 -9.28
N ARG A 48 3.33 4.86 -8.78
CA ARG A 48 4.52 5.45 -8.19
C ARG A 48 4.23 6.19 -6.88
N ASP A 49 3.38 5.61 -6.02
CA ASP A 49 3.04 6.14 -4.69
C ASP A 49 2.58 7.61 -4.70
N GLY A 50 2.04 8.06 -5.82
CA GLY A 50 1.48 9.40 -5.95
C GLY A 50 0.01 9.47 -5.56
N SER A 51 -0.58 10.64 -5.80
CA SER A 51 -1.98 10.91 -5.51
C SER A 51 -2.69 11.48 -6.74
N PHE A 52 -3.97 11.18 -6.85
CA PHE A 52 -4.86 11.81 -7.82
C PHE A 52 -5.59 12.99 -7.16
N PHE A 53 -5.57 14.13 -7.83
CA PHE A 53 -6.25 15.36 -7.39
C PHE A 53 -7.31 15.74 -8.42
N LEU A 54 -8.56 15.80 -7.98
CA LEU A 54 -9.66 16.35 -8.77
C LEU A 54 -9.68 17.87 -8.59
N VAL A 55 -9.48 18.60 -9.68
CA VAL A 55 -9.49 20.06 -9.70
C VAL A 55 -10.80 20.54 -10.30
N GLU A 56 -11.80 20.81 -9.46
CA GLU A 56 -13.11 21.31 -9.87
C GLU A 56 -13.06 22.80 -10.22
N ASP A 57 -12.25 23.57 -9.51
CA ASP A 57 -12.06 25.00 -9.72
C ASP A 57 -10.60 25.31 -10.04
N TYR A 58 -10.36 25.89 -11.20
CA TYR A 58 -9.01 26.28 -11.64
C TYR A 58 -8.32 27.27 -10.68
N LYS A 59 -9.09 28.03 -9.89
CA LYS A 59 -8.56 28.95 -8.88
C LYS A 59 -7.86 28.22 -7.73
N LYS A 60 -8.19 26.94 -7.50
CA LYS A 60 -7.59 26.10 -6.46
C LYS A 60 -6.39 25.28 -6.94
N VAL A 61 -6.01 25.39 -8.21
CA VAL A 61 -4.88 24.63 -8.78
C VAL A 61 -3.60 24.86 -7.97
N SER A 62 -3.33 26.11 -7.58
CA SER A 62 -2.16 26.47 -6.78
C SER A 62 -2.15 25.78 -5.42
N GLU A 63 -3.29 25.61 -4.78
CA GLU A 63 -3.41 24.94 -3.47
C GLU A 63 -3.04 23.45 -3.59
N TYR A 64 -3.51 22.79 -4.66
CA TYR A 64 -3.16 21.40 -4.92
C TYR A 64 -1.66 21.23 -5.23
N PHE A 65 -1.07 22.14 -6.01
CA PHE A 65 0.37 22.14 -6.29
C PHE A 65 1.19 22.37 -5.02
N VAL A 66 0.80 23.29 -4.16
CA VAL A 66 1.45 23.52 -2.86
C VAL A 66 1.36 22.26 -1.98
N SER A 67 0.20 21.59 -1.98
CA SER A 67 0.04 20.32 -1.25
C SER A 67 0.98 19.23 -1.76
N VAL A 68 1.11 19.08 -3.10
CA VAL A 68 2.03 18.11 -3.71
C VAL A 68 3.48 18.44 -3.41
N LEU A 69 3.86 19.71 -3.55
CA LEU A 69 5.22 20.18 -3.23
C LEU A 69 5.54 19.97 -1.74
N GLY A 70 4.58 20.28 -0.86
CA GLY A 70 4.69 19.99 0.56
C GLY A 70 4.93 18.51 0.84
N GLY A 71 4.23 17.63 0.13
CA GLY A 71 4.46 16.17 0.18
C GLY A 71 5.86 15.78 -0.28
N CYS A 72 6.36 16.39 -1.36
CA CYS A 72 7.72 16.12 -1.85
C CYS A 72 8.83 16.54 -0.87
N VAL A 73 8.64 17.66 -0.19
CA VAL A 73 9.61 18.15 0.83
C VAL A 73 9.55 17.32 2.11
N SER A 74 8.43 16.65 2.34
CA SER A 74 8.21 15.83 3.56
C SER A 74 8.73 14.40 3.47
N VAL A 75 9.37 14.01 2.35
CA VAL A 75 9.98 12.67 2.23
C VAL A 75 11.16 12.57 3.18
N ILE A 76 11.11 11.59 4.07
CA ILE A 76 12.14 11.35 5.09
C ILE A 76 13.00 10.12 4.82
N SER A 77 12.48 9.21 4.00
CA SER A 77 13.23 8.00 3.66
C SER A 77 12.86 7.47 2.27
N LYS A 78 13.76 6.70 1.70
CA LYS A 78 13.60 6.00 0.43
C LYS A 78 14.00 4.53 0.56
N LYS A 79 13.66 3.70 -0.45
CA LYS A 79 13.97 2.26 -0.48
C LYS A 79 13.54 1.56 0.80
N VAL A 80 12.27 1.66 1.11
CA VAL A 80 11.70 1.09 2.33
C VAL A 80 11.32 -0.36 2.08
N ASP A 81 11.92 -1.27 2.82
CA ASP A 81 11.61 -2.70 2.78
C ASP A 81 11.03 -3.16 4.12
N LEU A 82 9.91 -3.87 4.04
CA LEU A 82 9.27 -4.53 5.17
C LEU A 82 9.23 -6.03 4.91
N TYR A 83 9.75 -6.81 5.84
CA TYR A 83 9.69 -8.26 5.82
C TYR A 83 9.13 -8.76 7.14
N VAL A 84 8.03 -9.50 7.07
CA VAL A 84 7.36 -10.10 8.22
C VAL A 84 7.42 -11.60 8.07
N GLN A 85 8.05 -12.29 9.01
CA GLN A 85 8.23 -13.74 9.03
C GLN A 85 7.48 -14.37 10.19
N LEU A 86 6.74 -15.44 9.91
CA LEU A 86 6.22 -16.33 10.95
C LEU A 86 7.35 -17.24 11.46
N LEU A 87 7.58 -17.22 12.76
CA LEU A 87 8.59 -18.05 13.41
C LEU A 87 8.05 -19.44 13.74
N ASN A 88 6.75 -19.54 13.99
CA ASN A 88 6.10 -20.82 14.28
C ASN A 88 5.56 -21.47 12.99
N LYS A 89 6.05 -22.68 12.66
CA LYS A 89 5.67 -23.44 11.46
C LYS A 89 4.20 -23.90 11.44
N LYS A 90 3.52 -23.85 12.58
CA LYS A 90 2.13 -24.23 12.77
C LYS A 90 1.16 -23.08 12.49
N CYS A 91 1.70 -21.89 12.25
CA CYS A 91 0.95 -20.72 11.82
C CYS A 91 1.09 -20.51 10.32
N LYS A 92 0.07 -19.91 9.71
CA LYS A 92 0.09 -19.57 8.28
C LYS A 92 -0.46 -18.18 8.05
N MET A 93 0.23 -17.39 7.26
CA MET A 93 -0.32 -16.16 6.69
C MET A 93 -1.32 -16.53 5.59
N VAL A 94 -2.53 -16.00 5.69
CA VAL A 94 -3.62 -16.33 4.79
C VAL A 94 -3.88 -15.18 3.82
N LYS A 95 -3.91 -13.96 4.34
CA LYS A 95 -4.30 -12.77 3.57
C LYS A 95 -3.63 -11.52 4.10
N ILE A 96 -3.45 -10.57 3.21
CA ILE A 96 -3.10 -9.18 3.54
C ILE A 96 -4.23 -8.26 3.08
N PHE A 97 -4.49 -7.21 3.84
CA PHE A 97 -5.40 -6.15 3.48
C PHE A 97 -4.62 -4.84 3.34
N GLY A 98 -4.94 -4.07 2.29
CA GLY A 98 -4.23 -2.83 1.93
C GLY A 98 -3.17 -3.03 0.85
N GLU A 99 -3.15 -4.20 0.20
CA GLU A 99 -2.23 -4.51 -0.89
C GLU A 99 -2.44 -3.63 -2.13
N GLU A 100 -3.63 -3.08 -2.30
CA GLU A 100 -3.96 -2.20 -3.43
C GLU A 100 -3.11 -0.93 -3.48
N ASN A 101 -2.56 -0.54 -2.32
CA ASN A 101 -1.70 0.62 -2.18
C ASN A 101 -0.20 0.26 -2.22
N LEU A 102 0.14 -1.01 -2.42
CA LEU A 102 1.52 -1.46 -2.44
C LEU A 102 2.05 -1.51 -3.88
N TYR A 103 3.23 -0.93 -4.07
CA TYR A 103 3.94 -0.99 -5.35
C TYR A 103 4.30 -2.42 -5.74
N SER A 104 4.78 -3.20 -4.78
CA SER A 104 5.06 -4.62 -4.93
C SER A 104 4.98 -5.33 -3.58
N TYR A 105 4.40 -6.52 -3.58
CA TYR A 105 4.41 -7.37 -2.39
C TYR A 105 4.51 -8.84 -2.77
N GLU A 106 4.94 -9.64 -1.81
CA GLU A 106 4.94 -11.09 -1.88
C GLU A 106 4.35 -11.65 -0.59
N LEU A 107 3.31 -12.47 -0.71
CA LEU A 107 2.69 -13.17 0.42
C LEU A 107 2.88 -14.67 0.22
N LYS A 108 3.51 -15.32 1.21
CA LYS A 108 3.61 -16.78 1.31
C LYS A 108 3.06 -17.24 2.67
N PRO A 109 2.80 -18.54 2.84
CA PRO A 109 2.26 -19.04 4.10
C PRO A 109 3.11 -18.71 5.33
N ASN A 110 4.40 -18.51 5.17
CA ASN A 110 5.36 -18.27 6.25
C ASN A 110 5.95 -16.86 6.28
N PHE A 111 5.70 -16.03 5.25
CA PHE A 111 6.18 -14.65 5.25
C PHE A 111 5.35 -13.71 4.37
N PHE A 112 5.44 -12.43 4.70
CA PHE A 112 5.01 -11.30 3.87
C PHE A 112 6.21 -10.37 3.65
N LYS A 113 6.39 -9.94 2.41
CA LYS A 113 7.40 -8.95 2.03
C LYS A 113 6.77 -7.87 1.17
N THR A 114 7.12 -6.61 1.43
CA THR A 114 6.77 -5.49 0.55
C THR A 114 7.88 -4.48 0.52
N SER A 115 7.96 -3.75 -0.60
CA SER A 115 8.86 -2.62 -0.78
C SER A 115 8.04 -1.39 -1.14
N MET A 116 8.35 -0.27 -0.52
CA MET A 116 7.76 1.04 -0.78
C MET A 116 8.84 2.00 -1.26
N LEU A 117 8.47 2.94 -2.12
CA LEU A 117 9.47 3.84 -2.70
C LEU A 117 10.01 4.82 -1.67
N GLN A 118 9.14 5.30 -0.78
CA GLN A 118 9.47 6.36 0.17
C GLN A 118 8.51 6.40 1.36
N PHE A 119 8.97 7.01 2.45
CA PHE A 119 8.12 7.45 3.55
C PHE A 119 8.02 8.96 3.60
N ILE A 120 6.81 9.43 3.88
CA ILE A 120 6.47 10.84 4.02
C ILE A 120 6.26 11.13 5.49
N CYS A 121 6.85 12.20 5.98
CA CYS A 121 6.69 12.66 7.37
C CYS A 121 5.21 12.87 7.71
N GLY A 122 4.78 12.34 8.85
CA GLY A 122 3.40 12.46 9.32
C GLY A 122 2.39 11.52 8.64
N LYS A 123 2.80 10.73 7.64
CA LYS A 123 1.92 9.72 7.03
C LYS A 123 2.05 8.38 7.76
N GLU A 124 0.92 7.80 8.11
CA GLU A 124 0.82 6.50 8.74
C GLU A 124 0.58 5.41 7.68
N TYR A 125 1.31 4.30 7.80
CA TYR A 125 1.17 3.14 6.91
C TYR A 125 0.76 1.93 7.74
N THR A 126 -0.45 1.43 7.51
CA THR A 126 -1.03 0.32 8.27
C THR A 126 -1.22 -0.88 7.37
N PHE A 127 -0.68 -2.02 7.78
CA PHE A 127 -0.87 -3.32 7.13
C PHE A 127 -1.61 -4.24 8.07
N VAL A 128 -2.62 -4.93 7.57
CA VAL A 128 -3.36 -5.95 8.32
C VAL A 128 -3.08 -7.31 7.70
N LEU A 129 -2.45 -8.18 8.47
CA LEU A 129 -2.14 -9.55 8.09
C LEU A 129 -3.09 -10.51 8.80
N GLU A 130 -3.79 -11.34 8.05
CA GLU A 130 -4.58 -12.43 8.59
C GLU A 130 -3.69 -13.65 8.76
N ILE A 131 -3.55 -14.13 10.01
CA ILE A 131 -2.73 -15.27 10.37
C ILE A 131 -3.64 -16.33 10.98
N LYS A 132 -3.63 -17.52 10.40
CA LYS A 132 -4.28 -18.69 10.99
C LYS A 132 -3.33 -19.34 11.99
N ILE A 133 -3.80 -19.45 13.23
CA ILE A 133 -3.06 -20.03 14.36
C ILE A 133 -3.78 -21.30 14.80
N ASP A 134 -3.03 -22.36 15.05
CA ASP A 134 -3.57 -23.54 15.73
C ASP A 134 -3.36 -23.36 17.25
N GLU A 135 -4.42 -22.94 17.93
CA GLU A 135 -4.40 -22.62 19.37
C GLU A 135 -3.97 -23.80 20.26
N LYS A 136 -4.12 -25.04 19.77
CA LYS A 136 -3.67 -26.23 20.51
C LYS A 136 -2.16 -26.39 20.51
N GLU A 137 -1.50 -25.75 19.57
CA GLU A 137 -0.08 -25.95 19.28
C GLU A 137 0.78 -24.72 19.51
N VAL A 138 0.19 -23.52 19.70
CA VAL A 138 0.88 -22.26 19.97
C VAL A 138 0.53 -21.79 21.37
N LYS A 139 1.54 -21.60 22.22
CA LYS A 139 1.34 -21.15 23.60
C LYS A 139 1.52 -19.65 23.71
N ILE A 140 0.81 -19.03 24.65
CA ILE A 140 1.03 -17.63 25.03
C ILE A 140 2.48 -17.46 25.46
N GLY A 141 3.14 -16.40 24.96
CA GLY A 141 4.55 -16.10 25.21
C GLY A 141 5.53 -16.74 24.22
N GLU A 142 5.07 -17.58 23.28
CA GLU A 142 5.93 -18.07 22.20
C GLU A 142 6.18 -16.99 21.13
N ASP A 143 7.40 -16.97 20.60
CA ASP A 143 7.76 -16.08 19.51
C ASP A 143 6.92 -16.41 18.26
N LEU A 144 6.09 -15.47 17.83
CA LEU A 144 5.15 -15.63 16.71
C LEU A 144 5.68 -15.00 15.43
N LEU A 145 6.15 -13.77 15.51
CA LEU A 145 6.55 -12.96 14.38
C LEU A 145 7.94 -12.38 14.56
N ASN A 146 8.68 -12.32 13.46
CA ASN A 146 9.85 -11.47 13.29
C ASN A 146 9.55 -10.42 12.23
N ILE A 147 9.79 -9.15 12.54
CA ILE A 147 9.59 -8.04 11.63
C ILE A 147 10.94 -7.39 11.39
N ASP A 148 11.40 -7.46 10.14
CA ASP A 148 12.57 -6.75 9.64
C ASP A 148 12.09 -5.55 8.81
N PHE A 149 12.56 -4.38 9.18
CA PHE A 149 12.25 -3.15 8.51
C PHE A 149 13.55 -2.41 8.20
N SER A 150 13.71 -1.98 6.95
CA SER A 150 14.89 -1.22 6.54
C SER A 150 14.53 -0.10 5.59
N TYR A 151 15.27 1.00 5.66
CA TYR A 151 15.11 2.15 4.79
C TYR A 151 16.40 2.96 4.69
N GLU A 152 16.52 3.78 3.64
CA GLU A 152 17.57 4.79 3.52
C GLU A 152 17.06 6.12 4.07
N ASP A 153 17.70 6.64 5.11
CA ASP A 153 17.36 7.91 5.76
C ASP A 153 17.95 9.08 4.97
N ILE A 154 17.09 9.84 4.29
CA ILE A 154 17.48 11.00 3.47
C ILE A 154 18.00 12.13 4.35
N THR A 155 17.50 12.25 5.58
CA THR A 155 17.88 13.31 6.51
C THR A 155 19.27 13.10 7.09
N ASN A 156 19.82 11.89 6.98
CA ASN A 156 21.09 11.47 7.52
C ASN A 156 22.01 10.86 6.45
N ASN A 157 22.20 11.59 5.35
CA ASN A 157 23.11 11.24 4.24
C ASN A 157 22.84 9.84 3.64
N ASP A 158 21.58 9.49 3.47
CA ASP A 158 21.14 8.19 2.92
C ASP A 158 21.65 6.98 3.72
N LYS A 159 21.88 7.15 5.01
CA LYS A 159 22.27 6.06 5.91
C LYS A 159 21.21 4.99 5.95
N VAL A 160 21.62 3.75 5.74
CA VAL A 160 20.69 2.60 5.86
C VAL A 160 20.39 2.34 7.34
N VAL A 161 19.11 2.43 7.68
CA VAL A 161 18.56 2.07 8.98
C VAL A 161 17.93 0.70 8.88
N LYS A 162 18.24 -0.17 9.86
CA LYS A 162 17.63 -1.51 9.98
C LYS A 162 17.04 -1.66 11.35
N ILE A 163 15.80 -2.12 11.42
CA ILE A 163 15.05 -2.37 12.65
C ILE A 163 14.58 -3.83 12.59
N ASN A 164 14.87 -4.58 13.62
CA ASN A 164 14.39 -5.95 13.78
C ASN A 164 13.65 -6.06 15.11
N ASN A 165 12.41 -6.52 15.07
CA ASN A 165 11.59 -6.74 16.26
C ASN A 165 10.94 -8.12 16.20
N LYS A 166 10.95 -8.81 17.33
CA LYS A 166 10.21 -10.06 17.54
C LYS A 166 8.97 -9.79 18.36
N TYR A 167 7.90 -10.45 18.02
CA TYR A 167 6.62 -10.36 18.71
C TYR A 167 6.18 -11.75 19.14
N GLN A 168 5.77 -11.83 20.40
CA GLN A 168 5.24 -13.05 21.01
C GLN A 168 3.73 -13.13 20.82
N TYR A 169 3.19 -14.32 20.93
CA TYR A 169 1.75 -14.54 20.95
C TYR A 169 1.20 -14.11 22.30
N GLU A 170 0.78 -12.85 22.36
CA GLU A 170 0.12 -12.23 23.50
C GLU A 170 -1.07 -11.43 23.00
N LEU A 171 -2.23 -11.60 23.67
CA LEU A 171 -3.43 -10.86 23.35
C LEU A 171 -3.89 -10.07 24.57
N THR A 172 -3.93 -8.75 24.44
CA THR A 172 -4.58 -7.88 25.40
C THR A 172 -5.91 -7.40 24.85
N ASP A 173 -6.92 -7.17 25.68
CA ASP A 173 -8.25 -6.72 25.23
C ASP A 173 -8.19 -5.44 24.40
N VAL A 174 -7.31 -4.51 24.72
CA VAL A 174 -7.11 -3.26 23.96
C VAL A 174 -6.51 -3.50 22.59
N GLN A 175 -5.56 -4.41 22.46
CA GLN A 175 -4.94 -4.77 21.18
C GLN A 175 -5.95 -5.50 20.29
N ILE A 176 -6.76 -6.37 20.87
CA ILE A 176 -7.84 -7.08 20.17
C ILE A 176 -8.83 -6.08 19.59
N SER A 177 -9.27 -5.08 20.37
CA SER A 177 -10.24 -4.08 19.91
C SER A 177 -9.70 -3.29 18.72
N LYS A 178 -8.51 -2.70 18.81
CA LYS A 178 -7.90 -1.94 17.70
C LYS A 178 -7.65 -2.77 16.45
N ALA A 179 -7.18 -4.00 16.60
CA ALA A 179 -6.95 -4.91 15.49
C ALA A 179 -8.27 -5.28 14.79
N ASN A 180 -9.32 -5.53 15.56
CA ASN A 180 -10.65 -5.85 15.03
C ASN A 180 -11.27 -4.68 14.29
N ASP A 181 -11.18 -3.46 14.81
CA ASP A 181 -11.72 -2.26 14.14
C ASP A 181 -11.06 -2.04 12.79
N GLU A 182 -9.74 -2.12 12.72
CA GLU A 182 -9.01 -1.97 11.47
C GLU A 182 -9.28 -3.16 10.51
N TYR A 183 -9.37 -4.37 11.02
CA TYR A 183 -9.73 -5.56 10.25
C TYR A 183 -11.12 -5.41 9.62
N ILE A 184 -12.14 -5.02 10.40
CA ILE A 184 -13.49 -4.81 9.91
C ILE A 184 -13.51 -3.71 8.84
N ARG A 185 -12.84 -2.58 9.08
CA ARG A 185 -12.73 -1.50 8.10
C ARG A 185 -12.14 -1.98 6.78
N ARG A 186 -11.09 -2.76 6.80
CA ARG A 186 -10.43 -3.32 5.62
C ARG A 186 -11.27 -4.40 4.94
N GLN A 187 -11.98 -5.22 5.69
CA GLN A 187 -12.92 -6.21 5.16
C GLN A 187 -14.04 -5.54 4.37
N VAL A 188 -14.66 -4.48 4.92
CA VAL A 188 -15.72 -3.72 4.23
C VAL A 188 -15.19 -3.14 2.92
N TYR A 189 -14.01 -2.52 2.95
CA TYR A 189 -13.39 -1.98 1.74
C TYR A 189 -13.15 -3.07 0.69
N TYR A 190 -12.62 -4.21 1.10
CA TYR A 190 -12.38 -5.35 0.21
C TYR A 190 -13.67 -5.85 -0.45
N VAL A 191 -14.73 -6.07 0.33
CA VAL A 191 -16.02 -6.52 -0.19
C VAL A 191 -16.61 -5.51 -1.18
N LEU A 192 -16.52 -4.21 -0.88
CA LEU A 192 -16.98 -3.16 -1.79
C LEU A 192 -16.16 -3.14 -3.08
N SER A 193 -14.84 -3.30 -3.02
CA SER A 193 -13.99 -3.32 -4.20
C SER A 193 -14.27 -4.53 -5.10
N GLU A 194 -14.51 -5.70 -4.52
CA GLU A 194 -14.88 -6.91 -5.26
C GLU A 194 -16.28 -6.77 -5.91
N ALA A 195 -17.25 -6.21 -5.19
CA ALA A 195 -18.57 -5.94 -5.75
C ALA A 195 -18.52 -4.97 -6.94
N LEU A 196 -17.66 -3.95 -6.87
CA LEU A 196 -17.45 -3.03 -8.00
C LEU A 196 -16.80 -3.72 -9.20
N LYS A 197 -15.82 -4.60 -8.98
CA LYS A 197 -15.19 -5.40 -10.05
C LYS A 197 -16.21 -6.29 -10.76
N LEU A 198 -17.04 -7.02 -10.00
CA LEU A 198 -18.09 -7.87 -10.55
C LEU A 198 -19.13 -7.08 -11.36
N ARG A 199 -19.53 -5.90 -10.87
CA ARG A 199 -20.43 -5.01 -11.61
C ARG A 199 -19.83 -4.53 -12.93
N GLU A 200 -18.53 -4.27 -12.97
CA GLU A 200 -17.84 -3.86 -14.20
C GLU A 200 -17.73 -5.01 -15.20
N GLN A 201 -17.45 -6.23 -14.75
CA GLN A 201 -17.43 -7.43 -15.59
C GLN A 201 -18.80 -7.69 -16.24
N ASN A 202 -19.87 -7.65 -15.47
CA ASN A 202 -21.24 -7.85 -15.98
C ASN A 202 -21.71 -6.75 -16.96
N LYS A 203 -21.12 -5.54 -16.89
CA LYS A 203 -21.42 -4.48 -17.87
C LYS A 203 -20.71 -4.67 -19.22
N ASN A 204 -19.64 -5.45 -19.25
CA ASN A 204 -18.88 -5.73 -20.48
C ASN A 204 -19.41 -6.98 -21.22
N GLU A 205 -20.32 -7.73 -20.62
CA GLU A 205 -20.95 -8.92 -21.21
C GLU A 205 -22.33 -8.61 -21.85
N ASN A 206 -22.86 -7.40 -21.69
CA ASN A 206 -24.08 -6.87 -22.32
C ASN A 206 -23.76 -5.76 -23.30
#